data_82a2985bcf7c5fb5f6a7d4eb973dc439
#
_entry.id   82a2985bcf7c5fb5f6a7d4eb973dc439
#
_cell.length_a   1.000
_cell.length_b   1.000
_cell.length_c   1.000
_cell.angle_alpha   90.00
_cell.angle_beta   90.00
_cell.angle_gamma   90.00
#
_symmetry.space_group_name_H-M   'P 1'
#
loop_
_entity.id
_entity.type
_entity.pdbx_description
1 polymer ?
#
loop_
_entity_poly.entity_id
_entity_poly.type
_entity_poly.pdbx_seq_one_letter_code
_entity_poly.pdbx_strand_id
1 'polypeptide(L)'
;MILGVVVLVIILILILIIKTFTYPFASSKDLAKEPTTFPVNEKAVKRLSAAIQIPTVSTVEYGETNFEPFAQFHKFLQESYPLIFEKMDTTTVNRYGLVFKWKGKDTAKKPLLFLSHYDVVPINNYDFSNPPAYTPVFNLNDKATPLTDYQDAWTYPPFSGAVDHGRIYGRGTLDMKGMLIAILEGADQLLEAGFQPEQDIYFAFGHDEEVS
;
A
#
# COMPACT_ATOMS: atom_id res chain seq x y z
N MET A 1 -39.51 -30.74 -15.08
CA MET A 1 -38.12 -30.47 -14.60
C MET A 1 -37.63 -29.07 -15.01
N ILE A 2 -37.64 -28.69 -16.28
CA ILE A 2 -37.19 -27.39 -16.78
C ILE A 2 -37.96 -26.20 -16.15
N LEU A 3 -39.30 -26.27 -16.07
CA LEU A 3 -40.13 -25.22 -15.48
C LEU A 3 -39.77 -24.94 -14.01
N GLY A 4 -39.47 -25.96 -13.23
CA GLY A 4 -39.05 -25.80 -11.82
C GLY A 4 -37.71 -25.07 -11.69
N VAL A 5 -36.75 -25.34 -12.60
CA VAL A 5 -35.44 -24.65 -12.61
C VAL A 5 -35.62 -23.17 -12.99
N VAL A 6 -36.48 -22.89 -13.98
CA VAL A 6 -36.76 -21.50 -14.39
C VAL A 6 -37.40 -20.69 -13.25
N VAL A 7 -38.35 -21.28 -12.53
CA VAL A 7 -38.97 -20.63 -11.35
C VAL A 7 -37.95 -20.36 -10.26
N LEU A 8 -37.06 -21.31 -9.96
CA LEU A 8 -35.99 -21.13 -8.98
C LEU A 8 -35.03 -19.99 -9.35
N VAL A 9 -34.65 -19.90 -10.62
CA VAL A 9 -33.78 -18.81 -11.12
C VAL A 9 -34.49 -17.46 -10.98
N ILE A 10 -35.78 -17.38 -11.33
CA ILE A 10 -36.53 -16.12 -11.17
C ILE A 10 -36.61 -15.70 -9.70
N ILE A 11 -36.87 -16.63 -8.80
CA ILE A 11 -36.90 -16.35 -7.35
C ILE A 11 -35.54 -15.85 -6.87
N LEU A 12 -34.45 -16.49 -7.30
CA LEU A 12 -33.10 -16.05 -6.95
C LEU A 12 -32.80 -14.61 -7.43
N ILE A 13 -33.16 -14.31 -8.67
CA ILE A 13 -33.02 -12.96 -9.24
C ILE A 13 -33.83 -11.93 -8.42
N LEU A 14 -35.06 -12.25 -8.07
CA LEU A 14 -35.92 -11.38 -7.25
C LEU A 14 -35.28 -11.13 -5.86
N ILE A 15 -34.75 -12.16 -5.24
CA ILE A 15 -34.05 -12.04 -3.94
C ILE A 15 -32.85 -11.13 -4.06
N LEU A 16 -32.04 -11.29 -5.11
CA LEU A 16 -30.87 -10.45 -5.35
C LEU A 16 -31.27 -8.98 -5.58
N ILE A 17 -32.30 -8.74 -6.38
CA ILE A 17 -32.83 -7.39 -6.62
C ILE A 17 -33.32 -6.77 -5.31
N ILE A 18 -34.14 -7.48 -4.53
CA ILE A 18 -34.65 -6.98 -3.25
C ILE A 18 -33.46 -6.67 -2.31
N LYS A 19 -32.49 -7.58 -2.18
CA LYS A 19 -31.32 -7.36 -1.33
C LYS A 19 -30.48 -6.16 -1.79
N THR A 20 -30.35 -5.94 -3.09
CA THR A 20 -29.60 -4.79 -3.63
C THR A 20 -30.30 -3.47 -3.25
N PHE A 21 -31.62 -3.39 -3.39
CA PHE A 21 -32.37 -2.17 -3.07
C PHE A 21 -32.60 -1.95 -1.56
N THR A 22 -32.59 -3.03 -0.77
CA THR A 22 -32.74 -2.94 0.69
C THR A 22 -31.40 -2.94 1.43
N TYR A 23 -30.27 -3.06 0.71
CA TYR A 23 -28.95 -2.98 1.34
C TYR A 23 -28.75 -1.60 1.97
N PRO A 24 -28.50 -1.54 3.28
CA PRO A 24 -28.26 -0.25 3.93
C PRO A 24 -26.93 0.29 3.46
N PHE A 25 -26.95 1.11 2.41
CA PHE A 25 -25.77 1.90 2.10
C PHE A 25 -25.51 2.83 3.28
N ALA A 26 -24.29 2.76 3.82
CA ALA A 26 -23.86 3.75 4.78
C ALA A 26 -24.05 5.15 4.15
N SER A 27 -24.82 5.99 4.81
CA SER A 27 -25.02 7.35 4.35
C SER A 27 -23.64 8.02 4.25
N SER A 28 -23.41 8.79 3.20
CA SER A 28 -22.19 9.60 3.11
C SER A 28 -21.98 10.50 4.33
N LYS A 29 -23.06 10.80 5.07
CA LYS A 29 -23.02 11.52 6.36
C LYS A 29 -22.43 10.66 7.49
N ASP A 30 -22.60 9.33 7.45
CA ASP A 30 -22.02 8.43 8.46
C ASP A 30 -20.52 8.16 8.19
N LEU A 31 -20.08 8.38 6.96
CA LEU A 31 -18.68 8.31 6.55
C LEU A 31 -17.93 9.64 6.73
N ALA A 32 -18.64 10.74 6.86
CA ALA A 32 -18.11 12.09 7.06
C ALA A 32 -17.85 12.38 8.55
N LYS A 33 -17.21 11.45 9.28
CA LYS A 33 -16.46 11.88 10.45
C LYS A 33 -15.33 12.74 9.93
N GLU A 34 -15.26 13.99 10.43
CA GLU A 34 -14.12 14.88 10.16
C GLU A 34 -12.84 14.05 10.27
N PRO A 35 -12.00 14.01 9.23
CA PRO A 35 -10.78 13.22 9.30
C PRO A 35 -9.98 13.73 10.50
N THR A 36 -9.61 12.83 11.38
CA THR A 36 -8.71 13.15 12.49
C THR A 36 -7.42 13.67 11.86
N THR A 37 -7.20 14.97 11.93
CA THR A 37 -5.97 15.58 11.42
C THR A 37 -4.85 15.28 12.39
N PHE A 38 -3.90 14.44 11.96
CA PHE A 38 -2.64 14.26 12.65
C PHE A 38 -1.61 15.24 12.09
N PRO A 39 -0.69 15.74 12.91
CA PRO A 39 0.43 16.54 12.40
C PRO A 39 1.22 15.71 11.36
N VAL A 40 1.56 16.33 10.24
CA VAL A 40 2.32 15.69 9.18
C VAL A 40 3.70 15.31 9.70
N ASN A 41 4.01 14.01 9.65
CA ASN A 41 5.34 13.52 9.94
C ASN A 41 6.20 13.64 8.69
N GLU A 42 7.09 14.64 8.66
CA GLU A 42 7.99 14.88 7.53
C GLU A 42 8.89 13.68 7.21
N LYS A 43 9.33 12.93 8.25
CA LYS A 43 10.14 11.70 8.07
C LYS A 43 9.34 10.64 7.30
N ALA A 44 8.06 10.43 7.64
CA ALA A 44 7.18 9.51 6.94
C ALA A 44 6.96 9.92 5.47
N VAL A 45 6.75 11.22 5.23
CA VAL A 45 6.59 11.75 3.86
C VAL A 45 7.85 11.51 3.03
N LYS A 46 9.04 11.78 3.59
CA LYS A 46 10.32 11.53 2.91
C LYS A 46 10.53 10.04 2.62
N ARG A 47 10.19 9.17 3.56
CA ARG A 47 10.28 7.71 3.38
C ARG A 47 9.34 7.22 2.29
N LEU A 48 8.08 7.69 2.27
CA LEU A 48 7.16 7.32 1.19
C LEU A 48 7.62 7.86 -0.16
N SER A 49 8.05 9.12 -0.24
CA SER A 49 8.63 9.70 -1.45
C SER A 49 9.80 8.86 -1.98
N ALA A 50 10.73 8.47 -1.11
CA ALA A 50 11.86 7.61 -1.48
C ALA A 50 11.43 6.20 -1.90
N ALA A 51 10.44 5.61 -1.24
CA ALA A 51 9.87 4.31 -1.59
C ALA A 51 9.26 4.30 -3.00
N ILE A 52 8.61 5.41 -3.40
CA ILE A 52 8.03 5.57 -4.74
C ILE A 52 9.11 5.64 -5.82
N GLN A 53 10.28 6.19 -5.52
CA GLN A 53 11.39 6.30 -6.46
C GLN A 53 12.06 4.95 -6.80
N ILE A 54 11.72 3.89 -6.10
CA ILE A 54 12.20 2.53 -6.38
C ILE A 54 11.14 1.79 -7.21
N PRO A 55 11.36 1.56 -8.53
CA PRO A 55 10.34 1.03 -9.44
C PRO A 55 10.23 -0.50 -9.33
N THR A 56 9.56 -1.00 -8.31
CA THR A 56 9.32 -2.44 -8.08
C THR A 56 8.21 -2.96 -8.98
N VAL A 57 8.41 -2.92 -10.29
CA VAL A 57 7.44 -3.36 -11.28
C VAL A 57 7.45 -4.86 -11.40
N SER A 58 6.30 -5.50 -11.13
CA SER A 58 6.08 -6.92 -11.39
C SER A 58 5.54 -7.15 -12.80
N THR A 59 5.81 -8.32 -13.37
CA THR A 59 5.31 -8.75 -14.66
C THR A 59 4.65 -10.12 -14.54
N VAL A 60 3.62 -10.37 -15.34
CA VAL A 60 2.87 -11.65 -15.35
C VAL A 60 3.82 -12.84 -15.53
N GLU A 61 4.80 -12.68 -16.41
CA GLU A 61 5.86 -13.67 -16.59
C GLU A 61 6.96 -13.42 -15.55
N TYR A 62 6.92 -14.16 -14.44
CA TYR A 62 7.84 -13.96 -13.31
C TYR A 62 9.32 -13.90 -13.72
N GLY A 63 9.71 -14.68 -14.75
CA GLY A 63 11.08 -14.67 -15.29
C GLY A 63 11.51 -13.39 -16.00
N GLU A 64 10.56 -12.53 -16.36
CA GLU A 64 10.79 -11.25 -17.02
C GLU A 64 10.84 -10.08 -16.03
N THR A 65 10.49 -10.31 -14.77
CA THR A 65 10.55 -9.29 -13.72
C THR A 65 12.00 -8.92 -13.41
N ASN A 66 12.32 -7.64 -13.49
CA ASN A 66 13.59 -7.13 -13.00
C ASN A 66 13.58 -7.04 -11.46
N PHE A 67 14.23 -7.95 -10.79
CA PHE A 67 14.26 -8.01 -9.33
C PHE A 67 15.30 -7.10 -8.66
N GLU A 68 16.12 -6.36 -9.40
CA GLU A 68 17.07 -5.42 -8.80
C GLU A 68 16.38 -4.33 -7.96
N PRO A 69 15.31 -3.65 -8.44
CA PRO A 69 14.56 -2.70 -7.62
C PRO A 69 13.94 -3.32 -6.35
N PHE A 70 13.58 -4.60 -6.39
CA PHE A 70 13.05 -5.30 -5.21
C PHE A 70 14.13 -5.48 -4.14
N ALA A 71 15.35 -5.83 -4.54
CA ALA A 71 16.49 -5.88 -3.63
C ALA A 71 16.85 -4.49 -3.08
N GLN A 72 16.79 -3.45 -3.91
CA GLN A 72 16.97 -2.06 -3.49
C GLN A 72 15.89 -1.63 -2.47
N PHE A 73 14.64 -2.07 -2.67
CA PHE A 73 13.55 -1.77 -1.76
C PHE A 73 13.75 -2.42 -0.39
N HIS A 74 14.24 -3.68 -0.33
CA HIS A 74 14.61 -4.32 0.93
C HIS A 74 15.69 -3.53 1.68
N LYS A 75 16.75 -3.13 0.96
CA LYS A 75 17.81 -2.31 1.54
C LYS A 75 17.27 -0.97 2.05
N PHE A 76 16.42 -0.31 1.26
CA PHE A 76 15.75 0.93 1.66
C PHE A 76 14.94 0.75 2.95
N LEU A 77 14.17 -0.33 3.07
CA LEU A 77 13.40 -0.61 4.29
C LEU A 77 14.32 -0.82 5.50
N GLN A 78 15.40 -1.58 5.32
CA GLN A 78 16.36 -1.84 6.39
C GLN A 78 17.05 -0.57 6.87
N GLU A 79 17.41 0.33 5.95
CA GLU A 79 18.03 1.62 6.28
C GLU A 79 17.02 2.61 6.90
N SER A 80 15.76 2.55 6.46
CA SER A 80 14.70 3.44 6.93
C SER A 80 14.13 3.05 8.29
N TYR A 81 14.08 1.76 8.60
CA TYR A 81 13.44 1.19 9.80
C TYR A 81 14.37 0.25 10.57
N PRO A 82 15.58 0.66 10.95
CA PRO A 82 16.56 -0.23 11.59
C PRO A 82 16.03 -0.85 12.88
N LEU A 83 15.20 -0.12 13.63
CA LEU A 83 14.61 -0.61 14.88
C LEU A 83 13.63 -1.79 14.65
N ILE A 84 12.86 -1.76 13.56
CA ILE A 84 11.99 -2.88 13.19
C ILE A 84 12.84 -4.13 12.90
N PHE A 85 13.89 -4.00 12.10
CA PHE A 85 14.79 -5.12 11.78
C PHE A 85 15.59 -5.63 12.99
N GLU A 86 15.84 -4.79 13.97
CA GLU A 86 16.49 -5.19 15.23
C GLU A 86 15.54 -5.92 16.19
N LYS A 87 14.29 -5.44 16.31
CA LYS A 87 13.36 -5.86 17.36
C LYS A 87 12.34 -6.91 16.93
N MET A 88 12.17 -7.12 15.62
CA MET A 88 11.23 -8.10 15.09
C MET A 88 11.96 -9.23 14.38
N ASP A 89 11.40 -10.44 14.49
CA ASP A 89 11.88 -11.56 13.66
C ASP A 89 11.54 -11.28 12.20
N THR A 90 12.54 -11.29 11.32
CA THR A 90 12.36 -11.03 9.89
C THR A 90 12.57 -12.31 9.09
N THR A 91 11.63 -12.62 8.22
CA THR A 91 11.67 -13.77 7.32
C THR A 91 11.38 -13.32 5.90
N THR A 92 12.12 -13.87 4.93
CA THR A 92 11.82 -13.68 3.51
C THR A 92 11.14 -14.91 2.94
N VAL A 93 10.11 -14.70 2.12
CA VAL A 93 9.37 -15.74 1.39
C VAL A 93 9.58 -15.51 -0.10
N ASN A 94 9.89 -16.56 -0.86
CA ASN A 94 10.17 -16.46 -2.30
C ASN A 94 11.15 -15.34 -2.66
N ARG A 95 12.21 -15.17 -1.86
CA ARG A 95 13.27 -14.16 -1.99
C ARG A 95 12.86 -12.72 -1.64
N TYR A 96 11.65 -12.29 -2.00
CA TYR A 96 11.26 -10.89 -1.94
C TYR A 96 10.02 -10.62 -1.07
N GLY A 97 9.15 -11.60 -0.81
CA GLY A 97 8.11 -11.44 0.21
C GLY A 97 8.73 -11.25 1.60
N LEU A 98 8.29 -10.24 2.33
CA LEU A 98 8.81 -9.91 3.66
C LEU A 98 7.77 -10.22 4.72
N VAL A 99 8.18 -10.90 5.78
CA VAL A 99 7.34 -11.12 6.96
C VAL A 99 8.12 -10.67 8.19
N PHE A 100 7.54 -9.72 8.93
CA PHE A 100 8.02 -9.32 10.24
C PHE A 100 7.09 -9.89 11.31
N LYS A 101 7.66 -10.43 12.36
CA LYS A 101 6.93 -10.91 13.54
C LYS A 101 7.34 -10.08 14.75
N TRP A 102 6.42 -9.31 15.29
CA TRP A 102 6.55 -8.63 16.55
C TRP A 102 5.97 -9.49 17.67
N LYS A 103 6.84 -10.06 18.50
CA LYS A 103 6.45 -10.98 19.53
C LYS A 103 5.65 -10.29 20.65
N GLY A 104 4.48 -10.82 20.95
CA GLY A 104 3.63 -10.39 22.05
C GLY A 104 4.06 -10.95 23.40
N LYS A 105 3.47 -10.41 24.46
CA LYS A 105 3.64 -10.91 25.85
C LYS A 105 2.98 -12.28 26.04
N ASP A 106 1.85 -12.51 25.37
CA ASP A 106 1.04 -13.72 25.46
C ASP A 106 0.87 -14.34 24.07
N THR A 107 1.71 -15.31 23.76
CA THR A 107 1.71 -16.03 22.47
C THR A 107 0.55 -17.01 22.31
N ALA A 108 -0.26 -17.26 23.34
CA ALA A 108 -1.46 -18.08 23.26
C ALA A 108 -2.66 -17.29 22.69
N LYS A 109 -2.60 -15.96 22.70
CA LYS A 109 -3.60 -15.11 22.05
C LYS A 109 -3.52 -15.22 20.53
N LYS A 110 -4.67 -15.07 19.86
CA LYS A 110 -4.71 -15.03 18.40
C LYS A 110 -3.89 -13.85 17.89
N PRO A 111 -2.98 -14.07 16.95
CA PRO A 111 -2.16 -12.99 16.40
C PRO A 111 -2.97 -12.01 15.57
N LEU A 112 -2.45 -10.81 15.40
CA LEU A 112 -2.88 -9.86 14.38
C LEU A 112 -2.00 -10.02 13.15
N LEU A 113 -2.59 -9.79 11.98
CA LEU A 113 -1.88 -9.80 10.70
C LEU A 113 -2.23 -8.53 9.92
N PHE A 114 -1.21 -7.79 9.52
CA PHE A 114 -1.29 -6.67 8.59
C PHE A 114 -0.69 -7.11 7.26
N LEU A 115 -1.43 -6.86 6.18
CA LEU A 115 -1.03 -7.21 4.83
C LEU A 115 -0.86 -5.95 3.99
N SER A 116 0.14 -5.96 3.14
CA SER A 116 0.35 -4.99 2.06
C SER A 116 1.23 -5.61 0.99
N HIS A 117 1.42 -4.93 -0.13
CA HIS A 117 2.40 -5.29 -1.13
C HIS A 117 3.22 -4.06 -1.56
N TYR A 118 4.32 -4.29 -2.23
CA TYR A 118 5.20 -3.22 -2.68
C TYR A 118 5.57 -3.31 -4.16
N ASP A 119 5.14 -4.36 -4.84
CA ASP A 119 5.16 -4.38 -6.30
C ASP A 119 4.11 -3.43 -6.86
N VAL A 120 4.27 -3.09 -8.10
CA VAL A 120 3.40 -2.15 -8.82
C VAL A 120 3.23 -2.60 -10.26
N VAL A 121 2.08 -2.30 -10.85
CA VAL A 121 1.81 -2.57 -12.26
C VAL A 121 2.74 -1.79 -13.18
N PRO A 122 3.03 -2.32 -14.38
CA PRO A 122 3.82 -1.63 -15.39
C PRO A 122 3.20 -0.29 -15.82
N ILE A 123 4.03 0.53 -16.43
CA ILE A 123 3.63 1.79 -17.04
C ILE A 123 3.90 1.68 -18.52
N ASN A 124 2.84 1.86 -19.32
CA ASN A 124 2.95 1.81 -20.76
C ASN A 124 3.89 2.89 -21.28
N ASN A 125 4.77 2.51 -22.21
CA ASN A 125 5.74 3.41 -22.85
C ASN A 125 6.74 4.10 -21.88
N TYR A 126 6.96 3.54 -20.68
CA TYR A 126 7.99 4.04 -19.79
C TYR A 126 9.34 3.36 -20.08
N ASP A 127 10.34 4.17 -20.45
CA ASP A 127 11.70 3.68 -20.68
C ASP A 127 12.51 3.67 -19.39
N PHE A 128 12.66 2.50 -18.78
CA PHE A 128 13.43 2.31 -17.56
C PHE A 128 14.94 2.47 -17.76
N SER A 129 15.43 2.33 -19.01
CA SER A 129 16.85 2.51 -19.33
C SER A 129 17.22 3.99 -19.49
N ASN A 130 16.24 4.84 -19.74
CA ASN A 130 16.39 6.28 -19.86
C ASN A 130 15.20 7.00 -19.19
N PRO A 131 15.10 6.93 -17.85
CA PRO A 131 14.00 7.57 -17.15
C PRO A 131 14.02 9.08 -17.34
N PRO A 132 12.86 9.73 -17.41
CA PRO A 132 12.78 11.18 -17.54
C PRO A 132 13.60 11.89 -16.47
N ALA A 133 14.47 12.82 -16.88
CA ALA A 133 15.19 13.66 -15.93
C ALA A 133 14.19 14.45 -15.09
N TYR A 134 14.29 14.30 -13.78
CA TYR A 134 13.41 14.94 -12.84
C TYR A 134 14.18 15.51 -11.66
N THR A 135 13.91 16.78 -11.34
CA THR A 135 14.36 17.37 -10.09
C THR A 135 13.28 17.11 -9.02
N PRO A 136 13.58 16.42 -7.93
CA PRO A 136 12.59 16.14 -6.91
C PRO A 136 11.95 17.43 -6.36
N VAL A 137 10.62 17.53 -6.45
CA VAL A 137 9.85 18.56 -5.78
C VAL A 137 9.48 18.04 -4.40
N PHE A 138 9.82 18.82 -3.38
CA PHE A 138 9.48 18.50 -1.99
C PHE A 138 8.93 19.75 -1.32
N ASN A 139 7.63 19.95 -1.45
CA ASN A 139 6.92 21.10 -0.91
C ASN A 139 5.77 20.64 0.01
N LEU A 140 6.00 20.74 1.32
CA LEU A 140 5.01 20.34 2.34
C LEU A 140 4.01 21.45 2.68
N ASN A 141 4.27 22.69 2.27
CA ASN A 141 3.53 23.85 2.74
C ASN A 141 2.33 24.24 1.87
N ASP A 142 2.23 23.65 0.68
CA ASP A 142 1.12 23.91 -0.23
C ASP A 142 -0.13 23.15 0.20
N LYS A 143 -1.25 23.87 0.24
CA LYS A 143 -2.56 23.25 0.44
C LYS A 143 -2.97 22.51 -0.81
N ALA A 144 -3.52 21.31 -0.63
CA ALA A 144 -4.05 20.53 -1.74
C ALA A 144 -5.13 21.34 -2.49
N THR A 145 -4.83 21.69 -3.74
CA THR A 145 -5.85 22.18 -4.66
C THR A 145 -6.46 20.98 -5.40
N PRO A 146 -7.78 20.97 -5.67
CA PRO A 146 -8.35 19.93 -6.52
C PRO A 146 -7.67 19.97 -7.89
N LEU A 147 -7.09 18.86 -8.31
CA LEU A 147 -6.62 18.70 -9.68
C LEU A 147 -7.86 18.51 -10.57
N THR A 148 -8.07 19.43 -11.51
CA THR A 148 -9.27 19.45 -12.36
C THR A 148 -9.10 18.66 -13.65
N ASP A 149 -7.91 18.20 -13.99
CA ASP A 149 -7.64 17.45 -15.21
C ASP A 149 -6.95 16.12 -14.94
N TYR A 150 -7.74 15.05 -15.02
CA TYR A 150 -7.27 13.66 -15.08
C TYR A 150 -7.29 13.17 -16.54
N GLN A 151 -6.49 13.76 -17.40
CA GLN A 151 -6.31 13.20 -18.73
C GLN A 151 -4.90 12.64 -18.85
N ASP A 152 -4.81 11.35 -19.09
CA ASP A 152 -3.72 10.46 -19.56
C ASP A 152 -2.24 10.88 -19.41
N ALA A 153 -1.94 12.05 -18.91
CA ALA A 153 -0.60 12.54 -18.67
C ALA A 153 -0.29 12.59 -17.16
N TRP A 154 0.82 12.01 -16.77
CA TRP A 154 1.34 12.12 -15.43
C TRP A 154 1.71 13.58 -15.11
N THR A 155 1.18 14.13 -14.03
CA THR A 155 1.55 15.48 -13.55
C THR A 155 3.06 15.54 -13.22
N TYR A 156 3.59 14.47 -12.65
CA TYR A 156 5.00 14.24 -12.39
C TYR A 156 5.40 12.87 -12.92
N PRO A 157 6.69 12.61 -13.24
CA PRO A 157 7.12 11.30 -13.67
C PRO A 157 6.68 10.19 -12.71
N PRO A 158 6.27 9.02 -13.22
CA PRO A 158 5.65 7.95 -12.44
C PRO A 158 6.40 7.50 -11.20
N PHE A 159 7.72 7.55 -11.22
CA PHE A 159 8.58 7.17 -10.10
C PHE A 159 9.33 8.38 -9.51
N SER A 160 8.77 9.57 -9.61
CA SER A 160 9.38 10.78 -9.05
C SER A 160 9.29 10.87 -7.54
N GLY A 161 8.24 10.31 -6.93
CA GLY A 161 7.97 10.54 -5.51
C GLY A 161 7.74 12.01 -5.16
N ALA A 162 7.31 12.84 -6.12
CA ALA A 162 7.11 14.27 -5.92
C ALA A 162 6.16 14.54 -4.76
N VAL A 163 6.52 15.51 -3.93
CA VAL A 163 5.69 16.02 -2.84
C VAL A 163 5.30 17.44 -3.16
N ASP A 164 4.06 17.67 -3.51
CA ASP A 164 3.57 18.98 -3.89
C ASP A 164 2.07 19.10 -3.67
N HIS A 165 1.55 20.31 -3.48
CA HIS A 165 0.13 20.58 -3.23
C HIS A 165 -0.48 19.68 -2.14
N GLY A 166 0.26 19.36 -1.09
CA GLY A 166 -0.19 18.49 0.01
C GLY A 166 -0.38 17.02 -0.37
N ARG A 167 0.21 16.55 -1.47
CA ARG A 167 0.12 15.17 -1.98
C ARG A 167 1.49 14.62 -2.32
N ILE A 168 1.56 13.28 -2.34
CA ILE A 168 2.71 12.55 -2.87
C ILE A 168 2.28 11.90 -4.17
N TYR A 169 3.07 12.11 -5.22
CA TYR A 169 2.75 11.65 -6.57
C TYR A 169 3.66 10.48 -6.97
N GLY A 170 3.07 9.52 -7.65
CA GLY A 170 3.79 8.44 -8.29
C GLY A 170 3.08 7.11 -8.27
N ARG A 171 3.55 6.17 -9.09
CA ARG A 171 3.07 4.80 -9.16
C ARG A 171 3.35 4.09 -7.82
N GLY A 172 2.33 3.43 -7.26
CA GLY A 172 2.44 2.74 -5.97
C GLY A 172 2.16 3.63 -4.75
N THR A 173 1.94 4.95 -4.91
CA THR A 173 1.64 5.82 -3.78
C THR A 173 0.35 5.42 -3.07
N LEU A 174 -0.68 5.04 -3.83
CA LEU A 174 -1.96 4.58 -3.30
C LEU A 174 -2.02 3.05 -3.23
N ASP A 175 -1.56 2.38 -4.28
CA ASP A 175 -1.58 0.93 -4.43
C ASP A 175 -0.15 0.36 -4.59
N MET A 176 0.49 -0.24 -3.48
CA MET A 176 0.03 0.20 -2.16
C MET A 176 1.21 0.42 -1.21
N LYS A 177 2.33 0.98 -1.73
CA LYS A 177 3.48 1.38 -0.89
C LYS A 177 3.09 2.38 0.20
N GLY A 178 2.06 3.22 -0.05
CA GLY A 178 1.54 4.14 0.95
C GLY A 178 1.06 3.44 2.21
N MET A 179 0.29 2.35 2.05
CA MET A 179 -0.16 1.52 3.17
C MET A 179 1.00 0.83 3.87
N LEU A 180 1.95 0.26 3.10
CA LEU A 180 3.13 -0.40 3.65
C LEU A 180 3.94 0.56 4.53
N ILE A 181 4.26 1.75 4.02
CA ILE A 181 5.00 2.78 4.77
C ILE A 181 4.21 3.24 6.00
N ALA A 182 2.89 3.43 5.89
CA ALA A 182 2.06 3.82 7.03
C ALA A 182 2.07 2.76 8.15
N ILE A 183 2.01 1.47 7.80
CA ILE A 183 2.11 0.36 8.75
C ILE A 183 3.47 0.37 9.46
N LEU A 184 4.58 0.50 8.69
CA LEU A 184 5.92 0.52 9.26
C LEU A 184 6.18 1.76 10.11
N GLU A 185 5.69 2.94 9.71
CA GLU A 185 5.77 4.16 10.51
C GLU A 185 5.05 4.00 11.86
N GLY A 186 3.86 3.41 11.85
CA GLY A 186 3.12 3.13 13.07
C GLY A 186 3.86 2.15 13.99
N ALA A 187 4.42 1.09 13.42
CA ALA A 187 5.20 0.10 14.17
C ALA A 187 6.51 0.70 14.72
N ASP A 188 7.23 1.48 13.92
CA ASP A 188 8.48 2.15 14.30
C ASP A 188 8.25 3.12 15.49
N GLN A 189 7.21 3.96 15.41
CA GLN A 189 6.85 4.88 16.50
C GLN A 189 6.45 4.16 17.78
N LEU A 190 5.72 3.06 17.68
CA LEU A 190 5.35 2.24 18.84
C LEU A 190 6.57 1.58 19.47
N LEU A 191 7.53 1.09 18.67
CA LEU A 191 8.80 0.56 19.17
C LEU A 191 9.64 1.65 19.85
N GLU A 192 9.76 2.84 19.25
CA GLU A 192 10.44 3.99 19.84
C GLU A 192 9.82 4.38 21.20
N ALA A 193 8.50 4.26 21.34
CA ALA A 193 7.78 4.50 22.59
C ALA A 193 7.92 3.36 23.61
N GLY A 194 8.63 2.28 23.28
CA GLY A 194 8.77 1.11 24.16
C GLY A 194 7.51 0.26 24.29
N PHE A 195 6.57 0.39 23.36
CA PHE A 195 5.35 -0.43 23.37
C PHE A 195 5.68 -1.89 23.12
N GLN A 196 5.04 -2.78 23.86
CA GLN A 196 5.08 -4.22 23.64
C GLN A 196 3.65 -4.73 23.47
N PRO A 197 3.31 -5.38 22.35
CA PRO A 197 1.98 -5.90 22.10
C PRO A 197 1.60 -7.03 23.04
N GLU A 198 0.31 -7.20 23.29
CA GLU A 198 -0.18 -8.31 24.10
C GLU A 198 -0.14 -9.64 23.36
N GLN A 199 -0.48 -9.65 22.06
CA GLN A 199 -0.40 -10.81 21.19
C GLN A 199 0.66 -10.60 20.09
N ASP A 200 1.06 -11.68 19.44
CA ASP A 200 1.95 -11.59 18.30
C ASP A 200 1.30 -10.73 17.19
N ILE A 201 2.09 -9.88 16.56
CA ILE A 201 1.69 -9.10 15.39
C ILE A 201 2.58 -9.51 14.23
N TYR A 202 1.96 -9.82 13.10
CA TYR A 202 2.64 -10.11 11.85
C TYR A 202 2.38 -8.99 10.86
N PHE A 203 3.43 -8.61 10.14
CA PHE A 203 3.36 -7.74 8.98
C PHE A 203 3.87 -8.54 7.78
N ALA A 204 3.04 -8.78 6.79
CA ALA A 204 3.42 -9.54 5.60
C ALA A 204 3.26 -8.67 4.36
N PHE A 205 4.35 -8.51 3.61
CA PHE A 205 4.44 -7.64 2.45
C PHE A 205 4.80 -8.47 1.21
N GLY A 206 3.83 -8.55 0.29
CA GLY A 206 3.96 -9.24 -0.99
C GLY A 206 4.82 -8.47 -1.99
N HIS A 207 5.32 -9.19 -3.00
CA HIS A 207 6.15 -8.65 -4.07
C HIS A 207 5.62 -8.99 -5.48
N ASP A 208 4.49 -9.67 -5.56
CA ASP A 208 3.88 -10.23 -6.77
C ASP A 208 2.34 -10.20 -6.72
N GLU A 209 1.77 -9.28 -5.95
CA GLU A 209 0.32 -9.18 -5.77
C GLU A 209 -0.38 -8.75 -7.06
N GLU A 210 0.22 -7.82 -7.79
CA GLU A 210 -0.34 -7.22 -9.01
C GLU A 210 -0.39 -8.20 -10.19
N VAL A 211 0.21 -9.39 -10.05
CA VAL A 211 0.36 -10.38 -11.13
C VAL A 211 -0.06 -11.79 -10.72
N SER A 212 -0.59 -11.97 -9.52
CA SER A 212 -1.02 -13.27 -8.96
C SER A 212 -2.50 -13.58 -9.16
#